data_c2a820176de98b8418d7290900e5489b
#
_entry.id   c2a820176de98b8418d7290900e5489b
#
_cell.length_a   1.000
_cell.length_b   1.000
_cell.length_c   1.000
_cell.angle_alpha   90.00
_cell.angle_beta   90.00
_cell.angle_gamma   90.00
#
_symmetry.space_group_name_H-M   'P 1'
#
loop_
_entity.id
_entity.type
_entity.pdbx_description
1 polymer ?
#
loop_
_entity_poly.entity_id
_entity_poly.type
_entity_poly.pdbx_seq_one_letter_code
_entity_poly.pdbx_strand_id
1 'polypeptide(L)'
;MPAHERNTAVATHVNRFVVGPDAEGRSAVLQRGLTNVQSREGFYWSATLWATEESPVDNTIDGDRSQTPALEGLEPFPNGLICRALEIPPGAGFPMHYTDTLDCLSCVRGEIYLVTDTDEVLMHPGDTVIIRGVNHAWSNRSNAPCLVVGTNTDATPLGER
;
A
#
# COMPACT_ATOMS: atom_id res chain seq x y z
N MET A 1 40.82 -7.93 -1.33
CA MET A 1 39.42 -8.18 -0.93
C MET A 1 38.56 -7.22 -1.72
N PRO A 2 37.83 -7.63 -2.77
CA PRO A 2 36.96 -6.72 -3.48
C PRO A 2 35.73 -6.42 -2.61
N ALA A 3 35.41 -5.14 -2.49
CA ALA A 3 34.23 -4.66 -1.81
C ALA A 3 32.98 -5.25 -2.50
N HIS A 4 32.11 -5.85 -1.73
CA HIS A 4 30.78 -6.22 -2.16
C HIS A 4 30.07 -4.93 -2.60
N GLU A 5 29.91 -4.75 -3.90
CA GLU A 5 28.93 -3.82 -4.45
C GLU A 5 27.56 -4.27 -3.92
N ARG A 6 27.03 -3.53 -2.94
CA ARG A 6 25.65 -3.65 -2.55
C ARG A 6 24.82 -3.21 -3.76
N ASN A 7 24.19 -4.17 -4.41
CA ASN A 7 23.20 -3.94 -5.43
C ASN A 7 22.07 -3.15 -4.76
N THR A 8 22.12 -1.83 -4.88
CA THR A 8 21.01 -0.96 -4.50
C THR A 8 19.92 -1.24 -5.52
N ALA A 9 19.01 -2.15 -5.18
CA ALA A 9 17.81 -2.39 -5.94
C ALA A 9 17.15 -1.04 -6.22
N VAL A 10 17.05 -0.70 -7.49
CA VAL A 10 16.38 0.52 -7.95
C VAL A 10 14.95 0.42 -7.44
N ALA A 11 14.57 1.31 -6.54
CA ALA A 11 13.21 1.38 -6.05
C ALA A 11 12.25 1.39 -7.25
N THR A 12 11.38 0.41 -7.31
CA THR A 12 10.47 0.26 -8.44
C THR A 12 9.41 1.32 -8.32
N HIS A 13 9.49 2.34 -9.13
CA HIS A 13 8.51 3.40 -9.16
C HIS A 13 7.18 2.90 -9.71
N VAL A 14 6.10 3.25 -9.03
CA VAL A 14 4.74 3.05 -9.52
C VAL A 14 4.31 4.34 -10.22
N ASN A 15 4.01 4.24 -11.52
CA ASN A 15 3.37 5.33 -12.23
C ASN A 15 1.91 5.42 -11.82
N ARG A 16 1.49 6.63 -11.43
CA ARG A 16 0.12 6.95 -11.06
C ARG A 16 -0.48 7.88 -12.11
N PHE A 17 -1.73 7.63 -12.46
CA PHE A 17 -2.54 8.50 -13.30
C PHE A 17 -3.79 8.88 -12.51
N VAL A 18 -4.04 10.17 -12.38
CA VAL A 18 -5.28 10.68 -11.77
C VAL A 18 -6.18 11.20 -12.88
N VAL A 19 -7.39 10.69 -12.93
CA VAL A 19 -8.40 11.08 -13.90
C VAL A 19 -9.54 11.78 -13.18
N GLY A 20 -9.97 12.92 -13.68
CA GLY A 20 -11.03 13.71 -13.09
C GLY A 20 -11.57 14.74 -14.08
N PRO A 21 -12.49 15.63 -13.67
CA PRO A 21 -13.05 16.66 -14.54
C PRO A 21 -12.03 17.76 -14.83
N ASP A 22 -11.98 18.21 -16.08
CA ASP A 22 -11.31 19.48 -16.45
C ASP A 22 -12.19 20.69 -16.10
N ALA A 23 -11.73 21.88 -16.45
CA ALA A 23 -12.46 23.15 -16.17
C ALA A 23 -13.83 23.21 -16.86
N GLU A 24 -14.05 22.44 -17.92
CA GLU A 24 -15.30 22.32 -18.64
C GLU A 24 -16.15 21.11 -18.21
N GLY A 25 -15.72 20.39 -17.16
CA GLY A 25 -16.41 19.21 -16.63
C GLY A 25 -16.23 17.94 -17.46
N ARG A 26 -15.29 17.90 -18.41
CA ARG A 26 -14.99 16.71 -19.22
C ARG A 26 -13.96 15.84 -18.51
N SER A 27 -14.02 14.52 -18.66
CA SER A 27 -13.02 13.63 -18.10
C SER A 27 -11.65 13.85 -18.75
N ALA A 28 -10.64 14.05 -17.93
CA ALA A 28 -9.26 14.31 -18.35
C ALA A 28 -8.26 13.60 -17.43
N VAL A 29 -7.05 13.39 -17.94
CA VAL A 29 -5.94 12.96 -17.09
C VAL A 29 -5.31 14.19 -16.45
N LEU A 30 -5.61 14.40 -15.18
CA LEU A 30 -5.19 15.58 -14.42
C LEU A 30 -3.73 15.49 -13.94
N GLN A 31 -3.28 14.27 -13.61
CA GLN A 31 -1.92 14.05 -13.11
C GLN A 31 -1.31 12.80 -13.72
N ARG A 32 0.01 12.84 -13.90
CA ARG A 32 0.82 11.71 -14.41
C ARG A 32 2.14 11.65 -13.66
N GLY A 33 2.61 10.46 -13.36
CA GLY A 33 3.97 10.24 -12.85
C GLY A 33 4.02 9.68 -11.44
N LEU A 34 5.16 9.89 -10.81
CA LEU A 34 5.49 9.27 -9.54
C LEU A 34 4.88 10.03 -8.36
N THR A 35 4.51 9.29 -7.33
CA THR A 35 4.08 9.84 -6.06
C THR A 35 5.27 9.99 -5.11
N ASN A 36 5.06 10.66 -3.99
CA ASN A 36 6.03 10.66 -2.90
C ASN A 36 6.25 9.25 -2.38
N VAL A 37 7.53 8.90 -2.30
CA VAL A 37 7.98 7.61 -1.81
C VAL A 37 8.49 7.78 -0.40
N GLN A 38 8.01 6.97 0.51
CA GLN A 38 8.58 6.78 1.82
C GLN A 38 9.33 5.44 1.84
N SER A 39 10.55 5.43 2.36
CA SER A 39 11.31 4.21 2.50
C SER A 39 11.80 4.05 3.92
N ARG A 40 11.74 2.83 4.41
CA ARG A 40 12.44 2.40 5.61
C ARG A 40 13.50 1.39 5.19
N GLU A 41 14.75 1.80 5.22
CA GLU A 41 15.88 1.00 4.75
C GLU A 41 15.87 -0.40 5.36
N GLY A 42 15.96 -1.43 4.50
CA GLY A 42 15.95 -2.83 4.89
C GLY A 42 14.58 -3.42 5.22
N PHE A 43 13.50 -2.64 5.23
CA PHE A 43 12.16 -3.12 5.56
C PHE A 43 11.18 -3.03 4.42
N TYR A 44 10.97 -1.84 3.86
CA TYR A 44 10.02 -1.63 2.78
C TYR A 44 10.22 -0.26 2.11
N TRP A 45 9.59 -0.13 0.98
CA TRP A 45 9.33 1.11 0.27
C TRP A 45 7.82 1.24 0.09
N SER A 46 7.26 2.41 0.33
CA SER A 46 5.83 2.66 0.14
C SER A 46 5.57 3.98 -0.56
N ALA A 47 4.48 4.03 -1.32
CA ALA A 47 3.93 5.25 -1.90
C ALA A 47 2.43 5.32 -1.64
N THR A 48 1.95 6.42 -1.09
CA THR A 48 0.53 6.72 -1.08
C THR A 48 0.12 7.13 -2.49
N LEU A 49 -0.78 6.37 -3.08
CA LEU A 49 -1.32 6.66 -4.42
C LEU A 49 -2.48 7.65 -4.34
N TRP A 50 -3.33 7.49 -3.32
CA TRP A 50 -4.47 8.34 -3.02
C TRP A 50 -4.89 8.19 -1.56
N ALA A 51 -5.50 9.21 -0.99
CA ALA A 51 -6.12 9.13 0.33
C ALA A 51 -7.39 9.97 0.38
N THR A 52 -8.34 9.56 1.22
CA THR A 52 -9.57 10.31 1.51
C THR A 52 -9.77 10.41 3.01
N GLU A 53 -10.51 11.42 3.44
CA GLU A 53 -10.79 11.71 4.85
C GLU A 53 -12.26 11.50 5.17
N GLU A 54 -13.05 10.99 4.21
CA GLU A 54 -14.50 10.86 4.34
C GLU A 54 -15.06 9.75 3.45
N SER A 55 -16.24 9.27 3.82
CA SER A 55 -17.07 8.37 3.02
C SER A 55 -18.54 8.80 3.16
N PRO A 56 -19.30 9.04 2.06
CA PRO A 56 -18.84 8.95 0.67
C PRO A 56 -17.80 10.02 0.33
N VAL A 57 -16.91 9.68 -0.61
CA VAL A 57 -15.84 10.57 -1.05
C VAL A 57 -16.39 11.75 -1.83
N ASP A 58 -15.96 12.97 -1.51
CA ASP A 58 -16.26 14.14 -2.32
C ASP A 58 -15.27 14.24 -3.50
N ASN A 59 -15.74 13.92 -4.71
CA ASN A 59 -14.96 14.01 -5.93
C ASN A 59 -14.83 15.44 -6.49
N THR A 60 -15.43 16.45 -5.84
CA THR A 60 -15.27 17.86 -6.22
C THR A 60 -14.03 18.50 -5.61
N ILE A 61 -13.40 17.84 -4.64
CA ILE A 61 -12.18 18.34 -4.01
C ILE A 61 -11.00 18.22 -4.96
N ASP A 62 -10.42 19.35 -5.32
CA ASP A 62 -9.24 19.44 -6.16
C ASP A 62 -7.95 19.11 -5.39
N GLY A 63 -6.91 18.74 -6.14
CA GLY A 63 -5.55 18.60 -5.63
C GLY A 63 -5.01 17.18 -5.62
N ASP A 64 -3.75 17.06 -5.22
CA ASP A 64 -3.06 15.78 -5.10
C ASP A 64 -3.23 15.20 -3.69
N ARG A 65 -4.12 14.24 -3.55
CA ARG A 65 -4.43 13.59 -2.29
C ARG A 65 -3.36 12.57 -1.83
N SER A 66 -2.33 12.32 -2.64
CA SER A 66 -1.17 11.52 -2.21
C SER A 66 -0.22 12.28 -1.28
N GLN A 67 -0.36 13.60 -1.20
CA GLN A 67 0.47 14.51 -0.41
C GLN A 67 -0.11 14.84 0.96
N THR A 68 -1.16 14.17 1.38
CA THR A 68 -1.85 14.49 2.64
C THR A 68 -0.91 14.31 3.84
N PRO A 69 -0.59 15.37 4.63
CA PRO A 69 0.52 15.36 5.58
C PRO A 69 0.36 14.44 6.78
N ALA A 70 -0.84 14.00 7.08
CA ALA A 70 -1.15 13.27 8.30
C ALA A 70 -1.01 11.74 8.21
N LEU A 71 -0.52 11.20 7.08
CA LEU A 71 -0.38 9.76 6.89
C LEU A 71 0.97 9.23 7.38
N GLU A 72 1.30 9.48 8.64
CA GLU A 72 2.52 8.94 9.27
C GLU A 72 2.41 7.45 9.61
N GLY A 73 1.21 6.88 9.54
CA GLY A 73 0.92 5.50 9.88
C GLY A 73 0.47 4.63 8.70
N LEU A 74 0.05 3.41 9.04
CA LEU A 74 -0.55 2.48 8.09
C LEU A 74 -2.07 2.66 7.97
N GLU A 75 -2.69 3.33 8.93
CA GLU A 75 -4.14 3.50 9.04
C GLU A 75 -4.62 4.73 8.26
N PRO A 76 -5.80 4.66 7.65
CA PRO A 76 -6.47 5.80 7.04
C PRO A 76 -6.97 6.79 8.10
N PHE A 77 -7.44 7.95 7.65
CA PHE A 77 -8.24 8.83 8.50
C PHE A 77 -9.57 8.15 8.89
N PRO A 78 -10.17 8.55 10.02
CA PRO A 78 -11.51 8.11 10.36
C PRO A 78 -12.49 8.37 9.20
N ASN A 79 -13.27 7.36 8.83
CA ASN A 79 -14.15 7.31 7.65
C ASN A 79 -13.44 7.44 6.30
N GLY A 80 -12.13 7.36 6.26
CA GLY A 80 -11.34 7.50 5.03
C GLY A 80 -10.83 6.20 4.46
N LEU A 81 -10.05 6.33 3.41
CA LEU A 81 -9.26 5.23 2.83
C LEU A 81 -7.87 5.72 2.41
N ILE A 82 -6.94 4.79 2.35
CA ILE A 82 -5.64 4.97 1.71
C ILE A 82 -5.49 3.93 0.61
N CYS A 83 -5.16 4.38 -0.60
CA CYS A 83 -4.64 3.53 -1.66
C CYS A 83 -3.12 3.66 -1.68
N ARG A 84 -2.41 2.54 -1.61
CA ARG A 84 -0.94 2.56 -1.57
C ARG A 84 -0.31 1.45 -2.40
N ALA A 85 0.94 1.67 -2.77
CA ALA A 85 1.85 0.66 -3.26
C ALA A 85 2.91 0.40 -2.19
N LEU A 86 3.26 -0.86 -1.97
CA LEU A 86 4.20 -1.32 -0.97
C LEU A 86 5.14 -2.35 -1.58
N GLU A 87 6.44 -2.06 -1.58
CA GLU A 87 7.45 -3.03 -2.01
C GLU A 87 8.22 -3.55 -0.80
N ILE A 88 8.25 -4.86 -0.67
CA ILE A 88 8.90 -5.58 0.43
C ILE A 88 10.12 -6.31 -0.13
N PRO A 89 11.34 -5.96 0.30
CA PRO A 89 12.58 -6.60 -0.16
C PRO A 89 12.65 -8.08 0.23
N PRO A 90 13.55 -8.84 -0.42
CA PRO A 90 13.87 -10.21 -0.02
C PRO A 90 14.24 -10.32 1.46
N GLY A 91 13.67 -11.29 2.14
CA GLY A 91 13.94 -11.57 3.55
C GLY A 91 13.30 -10.58 4.54
N ALA A 92 12.63 -9.54 4.04
CA ALA A 92 11.91 -8.56 4.86
C ALA A 92 10.43 -8.92 5.02
N GLY A 93 9.75 -8.15 5.87
CA GLY A 93 8.32 -8.31 6.11
C GLY A 93 7.82 -7.38 7.21
N PHE A 94 6.58 -7.56 7.59
CA PHE A 94 5.97 -6.89 8.73
C PHE A 94 5.65 -7.93 9.80
N PRO A 95 5.99 -7.67 11.07
CA PRO A 95 5.63 -8.55 12.16
C PRO A 95 4.11 -8.65 12.32
N MET A 96 3.65 -9.60 13.11
CA MET A 96 2.24 -9.75 13.44
C MET A 96 1.68 -8.45 14.02
N HIS A 97 0.63 -7.96 13.40
CA HIS A 97 -0.07 -6.74 13.76
C HIS A 97 -1.52 -6.82 13.28
N TYR A 98 -2.34 -5.88 13.73
CA TYR A 98 -3.65 -5.63 13.16
C TYR A 98 -3.86 -4.12 12.97
N THR A 99 -4.83 -3.78 12.16
CA THR A 99 -5.36 -2.42 11.97
C THR A 99 -6.87 -2.48 12.00
N ASP A 100 -7.53 -1.44 12.47
CA ASP A 100 -8.99 -1.35 12.44
C ASP A 100 -9.47 -0.91 11.05
N THR A 101 -9.10 -1.73 10.05
CA THR A 101 -9.37 -1.47 8.64
C THR A 101 -9.94 -2.69 7.92
N LEU A 102 -10.61 -2.43 6.81
CA LEU A 102 -10.86 -3.41 5.77
C LEU A 102 -9.81 -3.21 4.67
N ASP A 103 -8.94 -4.19 4.50
CA ASP A 103 -7.89 -4.12 3.50
C ASP A 103 -8.24 -4.96 2.27
N CYS A 104 -7.96 -4.40 1.09
CA CYS A 104 -8.03 -5.12 -0.18
C CYS A 104 -6.69 -4.94 -0.87
N LEU A 105 -5.84 -5.98 -0.84
CA LEU A 105 -4.45 -5.90 -1.29
C LEU A 105 -4.16 -6.98 -2.33
N SER A 106 -3.52 -6.58 -3.43
CA SER A 106 -3.16 -7.48 -4.53
C SER A 106 -1.64 -7.60 -4.66
N CYS A 107 -1.13 -8.81 -4.82
CA CYS A 107 0.23 -9.05 -5.25
C CYS A 107 0.35 -8.70 -6.74
N VAL A 108 1.23 -7.74 -7.08
CA VAL A 108 1.42 -7.26 -8.46
C VAL A 108 2.67 -7.86 -9.08
N ARG A 109 3.71 -8.07 -8.26
CA ARG A 109 4.98 -8.63 -8.70
C ARG A 109 5.69 -9.34 -7.55
N GLY A 110 6.46 -10.37 -7.87
CA GLY A 110 7.14 -11.19 -6.87
C GLY A 110 6.18 -12.13 -6.18
N GLU A 111 6.50 -12.54 -4.98
CA GLU A 111 5.66 -13.41 -4.15
C GLU A 111 5.83 -13.03 -2.68
N ILE A 112 4.80 -13.29 -1.87
CA ILE A 112 4.83 -12.96 -0.44
C ILE A 112 3.92 -13.89 0.35
N TYR A 113 4.36 -14.28 1.54
CA TYR A 113 3.50 -14.97 2.50
C TYR A 113 2.68 -13.95 3.29
N LEU A 114 1.37 -14.16 3.33
CA LEU A 114 0.47 -13.63 4.34
C LEU A 114 0.37 -14.69 5.44
N VAL A 115 0.67 -14.30 6.67
CA VAL A 115 0.64 -15.19 7.84
C VAL A 115 -0.44 -14.69 8.79
N THR A 116 -1.28 -15.59 9.26
CA THR A 116 -2.29 -15.35 10.30
C THR A 116 -1.94 -16.13 11.57
N ASP A 117 -2.76 -16.06 12.60
CA ASP A 117 -2.53 -16.79 13.85
C ASP A 117 -2.54 -18.33 13.64
N THR A 118 -3.25 -18.84 12.63
CA THR A 118 -3.46 -20.27 12.42
C THR A 118 -2.96 -20.80 11.08
N ASP A 119 -2.80 -19.93 10.09
CA ASP A 119 -2.53 -20.33 8.70
C ASP A 119 -1.54 -19.39 8.03
N GLU A 120 -0.98 -19.84 6.92
CA GLU A 120 -0.26 -18.98 6.01
C GLU A 120 -0.62 -19.25 4.55
N VAL A 121 -0.60 -18.21 3.73
CA VAL A 121 -0.89 -18.27 2.31
C VAL A 121 0.24 -17.64 1.52
N LEU A 122 0.77 -18.34 0.52
CA LEU A 122 1.69 -17.77 -0.46
C LEU A 122 0.88 -17.08 -1.56
N MET A 123 1.09 -15.79 -1.73
CA MET A 123 0.45 -14.98 -2.77
C MET A 123 1.42 -14.78 -3.94
N HIS A 124 0.89 -14.93 -5.15
CA HIS A 124 1.58 -14.69 -6.43
C HIS A 124 0.93 -13.51 -7.17
N PRO A 125 1.57 -12.98 -8.24
CA PRO A 125 0.98 -11.92 -9.06
C PRO A 125 -0.43 -12.27 -9.57
N GLY A 126 -1.39 -11.40 -9.27
CA GLY A 126 -2.81 -11.58 -9.56
C GLY A 126 -3.65 -12.06 -8.37
N ASP A 127 -3.02 -12.60 -7.31
CA ASP A 127 -3.74 -12.95 -6.09
C ASP A 127 -4.12 -11.70 -5.31
N THR A 128 -5.30 -11.72 -4.72
CA THR A 128 -5.84 -10.65 -3.89
C THR A 128 -6.29 -11.20 -2.55
N VAL A 129 -5.94 -10.50 -1.48
CA VAL A 129 -6.39 -10.80 -0.13
C VAL A 129 -7.31 -9.72 0.38
N ILE A 130 -8.32 -10.14 1.16
CA ILE A 130 -9.18 -9.26 1.95
C ILE A 130 -8.88 -9.52 3.43
N ILE A 131 -8.41 -8.49 4.14
CA ILE A 131 -8.10 -8.58 5.57
C ILE A 131 -9.14 -7.75 6.33
N ARG A 132 -9.83 -8.41 7.25
CA ARG A 132 -10.96 -7.83 7.98
C ARG A 132 -10.57 -7.49 9.41
N GLY A 133 -9.59 -6.61 9.58
CA GLY A 133 -9.18 -6.12 10.89
C GLY A 133 -8.62 -7.20 11.83
N VAL A 134 -8.00 -8.26 11.36
CA VAL A 134 -7.46 -9.37 12.15
C VAL A 134 -5.94 -9.34 12.18
N ASN A 135 -5.34 -10.07 13.14
CA ASN A 135 -3.91 -10.27 13.21
C ASN A 135 -3.38 -10.85 11.90
N HIS A 136 -2.33 -10.25 11.37
CA HIS A 136 -1.62 -10.76 10.21
C HIS A 136 -0.17 -10.27 10.19
N ALA A 137 0.66 -11.00 9.46
CA ALA A 137 2.05 -10.63 9.18
C ALA A 137 2.34 -10.82 7.70
N TRP A 138 3.36 -10.13 7.22
CA TRP A 138 3.85 -10.29 5.85
C TRP A 138 5.29 -10.79 5.88
N SER A 139 5.63 -11.75 5.03
CA SER A 139 6.97 -12.32 4.97
C SER A 139 7.37 -12.61 3.53
N ASN A 140 8.31 -11.82 3.00
CA ASN A 140 8.92 -12.12 1.71
C ASN A 140 10.09 -13.08 1.92
N ARG A 141 9.83 -14.37 1.71
CA ARG A 141 10.83 -15.46 1.84
C ARG A 141 11.52 -15.77 0.52
N SER A 142 11.22 -15.01 -0.53
CA SER A 142 11.82 -15.17 -1.85
C SER A 142 13.17 -14.43 -1.95
N ASN A 143 13.81 -14.54 -3.11
CA ASN A 143 15.05 -13.83 -3.45
C ASN A 143 14.83 -12.57 -4.29
N ALA A 144 13.57 -12.16 -4.49
CA ALA A 144 13.19 -10.99 -5.27
C ALA A 144 12.25 -10.06 -4.48
N PRO A 145 12.22 -8.75 -4.77
CA PRO A 145 11.25 -7.85 -4.16
C PRO A 145 9.81 -8.21 -4.54
N CYS A 146 8.89 -8.10 -3.58
CA CYS A 146 7.46 -8.22 -3.80
C CYS A 146 6.79 -6.85 -3.80
N LEU A 147 5.97 -6.57 -4.80
CA LEU A 147 5.13 -5.38 -4.88
C LEU A 147 3.68 -5.75 -4.62
N VAL A 148 3.10 -5.13 -3.60
CA VAL A 148 1.68 -5.22 -3.25
C VAL A 148 1.03 -3.85 -3.46
N VAL A 149 -0.16 -3.83 -4.03
CA VAL A 149 -0.94 -2.60 -4.25
C VAL A 149 -2.36 -2.83 -3.76
N GLY A 150 -2.94 -1.84 -3.09
CA GLY A 150 -4.31 -1.92 -2.68
C GLY A 150 -4.77 -0.80 -1.76
N THR A 151 -5.90 -1.01 -1.11
CA THR A 151 -6.56 -0.04 -0.25
C THR A 151 -6.70 -0.57 1.17
N ASN A 152 -6.54 0.34 2.12
CA ASN A 152 -6.94 0.18 3.51
C ASN A 152 -8.06 1.18 3.76
N THR A 153 -9.24 0.70 4.14
CA THR A 153 -10.43 1.52 4.41
C THR A 153 -10.72 1.46 5.91
N ASP A 154 -10.96 2.62 6.52
CA ASP A 154 -11.36 2.69 7.92
C ASP A 154 -12.59 1.81 8.21
N ALA A 155 -12.57 1.07 9.29
CA ALA A 155 -13.59 0.11 9.62
C ALA A 155 -13.87 0.05 11.12
N THR A 156 -15.09 -0.35 11.45
CA THR A 156 -15.45 -0.60 12.84
C THR A 156 -14.59 -1.73 13.43
N PRO A 157 -13.95 -1.51 14.59
CA PRO A 157 -13.15 -2.55 15.26
C PRO A 157 -13.97 -3.82 15.55
N LEU A 158 -13.30 -4.96 15.53
CA LEU A 158 -13.94 -6.26 15.82
C LEU A 158 -14.36 -6.45 17.30
N GLY A 159 -14.13 -5.46 18.16
CA GLY A 159 -14.39 -5.53 19.59
C GLY A 159 -13.10 -5.66 20.42
N GLU A 160 -13.26 -5.93 21.73
CA GLU A 160 -12.11 -6.13 22.61
C GLU A 160 -11.32 -7.39 22.20
N ARG A 161 -9.98 -7.27 22.15
CA ARG A 161 -9.02 -8.32 21.76
C ARG A 161 -8.01 -8.55 22.87
#